data_7a4a86c8601f0395861b089f29ecf674
#
_entry.id   7a4a86c8601f0395861b089f29ecf674
#
_cell.length_a   1.000
_cell.length_b   1.000
_cell.length_c   1.000
_cell.angle_alpha   90.00
_cell.angle_beta   90.00
_cell.angle_gamma   90.00
#
_symmetry.space_group_name_H-M   'P 1'
#
loop_
_entity.id
_entity.type
_entity.pdbx_description
1 polymer ?
#
loop_
_entity_poly.entity_id
_entity_poly.type
_entity_poly.pdbx_seq_one_letter_code
_entity_poly.pdbx_strand_id
1 'polypeptide(L)'
;MMKISRLNKNIFFKGLLPFAILISLIFNPLKAFAEIAETEINGQLINASSEFLRDLDFETWQLVAYKSPFFEDKLILRVIGYPGNLRIDHPTNLQVDSGRKQWLLNDKTLLNAELANDGRQAAAEFDLNELINNIDKNRPLRLSLSGVFSELPVPPFVVKEWRSLDE
;
A
#
# COMPACT_ATOMS: atom_id res chain seq x y z
N MET A 1 21.39 48.24 53.49
CA MET A 1 22.22 47.07 53.13
C MET A 1 21.27 45.95 52.60
N MET A 2 21.12 45.90 51.28
CA MET A 2 20.15 45.02 50.61
C MET A 2 20.83 43.72 50.22
N LYS A 3 20.36 42.59 50.77
CA LYS A 3 20.84 41.25 50.46
C LYS A 3 20.15 40.73 49.16
N ILE A 4 20.88 40.70 48.07
CA ILE A 4 20.42 40.11 46.81
C ILE A 4 20.50 38.60 46.97
N SER A 5 19.32 37.93 46.98
CA SER A 5 19.22 36.48 47.00
C SER A 5 19.65 35.91 45.62
N ARG A 6 20.67 35.06 45.63
CA ARG A 6 21.12 34.36 44.42
C ARG A 6 20.02 33.36 43.98
N LEU A 7 19.37 33.70 42.90
CA LEU A 7 18.43 32.79 42.23
C LEU A 7 19.19 31.53 41.75
N ASN A 8 18.73 30.39 42.21
CA ASN A 8 19.37 29.09 41.93
C ASN A 8 19.17 28.68 40.48
N LYS A 9 20.16 28.94 39.61
CA LYS A 9 20.16 28.66 38.17
C LYS A 9 19.99 27.17 37.81
N ASN A 10 20.20 26.27 38.79
CA ASN A 10 20.19 24.82 38.53
C ASN A 10 18.78 24.18 38.42
N ILE A 11 17.75 24.90 38.85
CA ILE A 11 16.37 24.35 38.80
C ILE A 11 15.77 24.57 37.41
N PHE A 12 16.14 25.64 36.72
CA PHE A 12 15.63 25.92 35.34
C PHE A 12 16.14 24.95 34.30
N PHE A 13 17.36 24.43 34.45
CA PHE A 13 17.96 23.50 33.48
C PHE A 13 17.40 22.09 33.59
N LYS A 14 16.94 21.65 34.76
CA LYS A 14 16.38 20.29 34.96
C LYS A 14 14.97 20.11 34.41
N GLY A 15 14.20 21.18 34.24
CA GLY A 15 12.86 21.16 33.68
C GLY A 15 12.82 21.33 32.16
N LEU A 16 13.84 21.97 31.56
CA LEU A 16 13.85 22.24 30.10
C LEU A 16 14.20 21.00 29.25
N LEU A 17 15.02 20.09 29.78
CA LEU A 17 15.50 18.93 29.08
C LEU A 17 14.36 17.93 28.74
N PRO A 18 13.50 17.53 29.70
CA PRO A 18 12.38 16.60 29.37
C PRO A 18 11.33 17.25 28.46
N PHE A 19 11.16 18.57 28.54
CA PHE A 19 10.22 19.29 27.68
C PHE A 19 10.72 19.37 26.22
N ALA A 20 12.02 19.56 26.00
CA ALA A 20 12.64 19.54 24.67
C ALA A 20 12.56 18.16 24.02
N ILE A 21 12.71 17.07 24.78
CA ILE A 21 12.56 15.69 24.29
C ILE A 21 11.11 15.42 23.90
N LEU A 22 10.13 15.86 24.69
CA LEU A 22 8.71 15.70 24.38
C LEU A 22 8.32 16.44 23.08
N ILE A 23 8.83 17.65 22.87
CA ILE A 23 8.60 18.42 21.65
C ILE A 23 9.22 17.72 20.44
N SER A 24 10.42 17.13 20.58
CA SER A 24 11.08 16.44 19.46
C SER A 24 10.32 15.19 19.00
N LEU A 25 9.61 14.52 19.91
CA LEU A 25 8.74 13.37 19.57
C LEU A 25 7.47 13.78 18.84
N ILE A 26 6.95 15.00 19.09
CA ILE A 26 5.75 15.51 18.41
C ILE A 26 6.06 15.99 16.98
N PHE A 27 7.29 16.50 16.75
CA PHE A 27 7.70 17.05 15.45
C PHE A 27 8.43 16.05 14.54
N ASN A 28 8.65 14.81 14.97
CA ASN A 28 9.05 13.75 14.05
C ASN A 28 7.78 13.06 13.51
N PRO A 29 7.25 13.47 12.35
CA PRO A 29 6.24 12.66 11.71
C PRO A 29 6.89 11.31 11.39
N LEU A 30 6.39 10.25 11.99
CA LEU A 30 6.66 8.89 11.50
C LEU A 30 6.25 8.92 10.03
N LYS A 31 7.22 9.03 9.15
CA LYS A 31 6.99 8.86 7.72
C LYS A 31 6.61 7.39 7.56
N ALA A 32 5.32 7.10 7.52
CA ALA A 32 4.84 5.85 6.99
C ALA A 32 5.21 5.87 5.50
N PHE A 33 6.36 5.33 5.17
CA PHE A 33 6.69 4.95 3.82
C PHE A 33 6.17 3.54 3.66
N ALA A 34 5.32 3.33 2.67
CA ALA A 34 5.22 2.03 2.06
C ALA A 34 6.64 1.63 1.63
N GLU A 35 7.06 0.46 1.99
CA GLU A 35 8.42 -0.02 1.74
C GLU A 35 8.31 -1.31 0.92
N ILE A 36 9.10 -1.37 -0.15
CA ILE A 36 9.29 -2.64 -0.85
C ILE A 36 10.00 -3.58 0.13
N ALA A 37 9.33 -4.65 0.48
CA ALA A 37 9.83 -5.65 1.43
C ALA A 37 9.83 -7.04 0.79
N GLU A 38 10.70 -7.92 1.28
CA GLU A 38 10.64 -9.33 0.93
C GLU A 38 9.37 -9.95 1.53
N THR A 39 8.53 -10.49 0.68
CA THR A 39 7.27 -11.14 1.04
C THR A 39 7.27 -12.56 0.49
N GLU A 40 6.78 -13.51 1.26
CA GLU A 40 6.60 -14.88 0.79
C GLU A 40 5.32 -14.97 -0.07
N ILE A 41 5.49 -15.32 -1.35
CA ILE A 41 4.40 -15.50 -2.30
C ILE A 41 4.60 -16.88 -2.94
N ASN A 42 3.61 -17.76 -2.77
CA ASN A 42 3.65 -19.13 -3.27
C ASN A 42 4.94 -19.89 -2.88
N GLY A 43 5.41 -19.71 -1.63
CA GLY A 43 6.60 -20.36 -1.11
C GLY A 43 7.94 -19.76 -1.55
N GLN A 44 7.94 -18.60 -2.22
CA GLN A 44 9.14 -17.89 -2.64
C GLN A 44 9.20 -16.50 -2.00
N LEU A 45 10.41 -16.09 -1.57
CA LEU A 45 10.66 -14.73 -1.12
C LEU A 45 10.83 -13.82 -2.33
N ILE A 46 9.95 -12.83 -2.46
CA ILE A 46 9.89 -11.91 -3.60
C ILE A 46 9.80 -10.49 -3.05
N ASN A 47 10.49 -9.55 -3.71
CA ASN A 47 10.32 -8.13 -3.43
C ASN A 47 8.91 -7.68 -3.84
N ALA A 48 8.16 -7.16 -2.90
CA ALA A 48 6.80 -6.70 -3.11
C ALA A 48 6.52 -5.36 -2.42
N SER A 49 5.66 -4.56 -3.02
CA SER A 49 5.00 -3.42 -2.36
C SER A 49 3.69 -3.93 -1.78
N SER A 50 3.46 -3.72 -0.48
CA SER A 50 2.26 -4.21 0.22
C SER A 50 1.62 -3.09 1.02
N GLU A 51 0.37 -2.74 0.67
CA GLU A 51 -0.37 -1.65 1.30
C GLU A 51 -1.78 -2.03 1.68
N PHE A 52 -2.24 -1.53 2.83
CA PHE A 52 -3.61 -1.64 3.28
C PHE A 52 -4.36 -0.33 2.99
N LEU A 53 -5.34 -0.40 2.10
CA LEU A 53 -6.15 0.74 1.69
C LEU A 53 -7.62 0.50 2.06
N ARG A 54 -8.38 1.59 2.17
CA ARG A 54 -9.83 1.52 2.42
C ARG A 54 -10.58 2.05 1.22
N ASP A 55 -11.66 1.33 0.87
CA ASP A 55 -12.62 1.79 -0.12
C ASP A 55 -13.62 2.83 0.45
N LEU A 56 -14.58 3.24 -0.34
CA LEU A 56 -15.60 4.22 0.08
C LEU A 56 -16.59 3.66 1.10
N ASP A 57 -16.72 2.35 1.20
CA ASP A 57 -17.57 1.66 2.18
C ASP A 57 -16.81 1.34 3.48
N PHE A 58 -15.56 1.86 3.59
CA PHE A 58 -14.65 1.67 4.73
C PHE A 58 -14.15 0.24 4.92
N GLU A 59 -14.35 -0.63 3.94
CA GLU A 59 -13.73 -1.95 3.93
C GLU A 59 -12.24 -1.86 3.63
N THR A 60 -11.46 -2.75 4.26
CA THR A 60 -10.00 -2.74 4.11
C THR A 60 -9.55 -3.78 3.10
N TRP A 61 -8.72 -3.35 2.16
CA TRP A 61 -8.12 -4.15 1.10
C TRP A 61 -6.61 -4.12 1.21
N GLN A 62 -5.96 -5.27 1.05
CA GLN A 62 -4.51 -5.34 0.91
C GLN A 62 -4.17 -5.39 -0.58
N LEU A 63 -3.34 -4.48 -1.02
CA LEU A 63 -2.77 -4.45 -2.36
C LEU A 63 -1.32 -4.91 -2.29
N VAL A 64 -0.97 -5.98 -3.01
CA VAL A 64 0.39 -6.50 -3.09
C VAL A 64 0.83 -6.50 -4.54
N ALA A 65 1.80 -5.63 -4.89
CA ALA A 65 2.40 -5.60 -6.22
C ALA A 65 3.77 -6.27 -6.20
N TYR A 66 4.05 -7.13 -7.18
CA TYR A 66 5.30 -7.90 -7.26
C TYR A 66 5.59 -8.40 -8.67
N LYS A 67 6.87 -8.65 -9.00
CA LYS A 67 7.25 -9.37 -10.21
C LYS A 67 7.05 -10.87 -9.99
N SER A 68 6.19 -11.48 -10.80
CA SER A 68 5.84 -12.89 -10.65
C SER A 68 6.76 -13.77 -11.47
N PRO A 69 7.56 -14.65 -10.86
CA PRO A 69 8.38 -15.61 -11.59
C PRO A 69 7.55 -16.66 -12.33
N PHE A 70 6.27 -16.81 -11.96
CA PHE A 70 5.33 -17.73 -12.61
C PHE A 70 4.70 -17.14 -13.88
N PHE A 71 4.85 -15.83 -14.12
CA PHE A 71 4.28 -15.10 -15.26
C PHE A 71 5.35 -14.31 -16.02
N GLU A 72 6.48 -14.94 -16.35
CA GLU A 72 7.56 -14.32 -17.15
C GLU A 72 8.06 -13.01 -16.54
N ASP A 73 8.20 -12.95 -15.20
CA ASP A 73 8.59 -11.76 -14.43
C ASP A 73 7.70 -10.53 -14.66
N LYS A 74 6.46 -10.74 -15.09
CA LYS A 74 5.47 -9.67 -15.22
C LYS A 74 5.08 -9.12 -13.87
N LEU A 75 4.82 -7.82 -13.84
CA LEU A 75 4.32 -7.14 -12.67
C LEU A 75 2.85 -7.47 -12.45
N ILE A 76 2.55 -8.09 -11.32
CA ILE A 76 1.21 -8.52 -10.90
C ILE A 76 0.75 -7.65 -9.73
N LEU A 77 -0.51 -7.29 -9.73
CA LEU A 77 -1.21 -6.71 -8.59
C LEU A 77 -2.15 -7.74 -8.01
N ARG A 78 -1.88 -8.20 -6.78
CA ARG A 78 -2.78 -9.02 -5.99
C ARG A 78 -3.64 -8.12 -5.12
N VAL A 79 -4.95 -8.22 -5.24
CA VAL A 79 -5.96 -7.55 -4.40
C VAL A 79 -6.52 -8.59 -3.45
N ILE A 80 -6.45 -8.32 -2.14
CA ILE A 80 -6.89 -9.25 -1.10
C ILE A 80 -7.91 -8.54 -0.21
N GLY A 81 -9.10 -9.13 -0.10
CA GLY A 81 -10.14 -8.71 0.84
C GLY A 81 -10.06 -9.44 2.17
N TYR A 82 -10.94 -9.05 3.10
CA TYR A 82 -11.00 -9.72 4.40
C TYR A 82 -11.57 -11.16 4.25
N PRO A 83 -10.90 -12.18 4.81
CA PRO A 83 -11.33 -13.57 4.67
C PRO A 83 -12.75 -13.79 5.21
N GLY A 84 -13.60 -14.41 4.40
CA GLY A 84 -14.95 -14.83 4.80
C GLY A 84 -16.08 -13.84 4.51
N ASN A 85 -15.79 -12.60 4.15
CA ASN A 85 -16.82 -11.59 3.88
C ASN A 85 -17.17 -11.47 2.40
N LEU A 86 -16.24 -11.78 1.50
CA LEU A 86 -16.45 -11.58 0.08
C LEU A 86 -15.74 -12.64 -0.74
N ARG A 87 -16.42 -13.12 -1.79
CA ARG A 87 -15.83 -13.95 -2.82
C ARG A 87 -15.73 -13.14 -4.10
N ILE A 88 -14.56 -13.15 -4.72
CA ILE A 88 -14.37 -12.56 -6.04
C ILE A 88 -14.64 -13.64 -7.08
N ASP A 89 -15.61 -13.38 -7.95
CA ASP A 89 -15.89 -14.29 -9.07
C ASP A 89 -14.88 -14.07 -10.21
N HIS A 90 -14.34 -15.16 -10.75
CA HIS A 90 -13.37 -15.14 -11.84
C HIS A 90 -13.92 -15.75 -13.12
N PRO A 91 -13.58 -15.22 -14.31
CA PRO A 91 -12.70 -14.05 -14.51
C PRO A 91 -13.41 -12.73 -14.26
N THR A 92 -12.70 -11.76 -13.70
CA THR A 92 -13.15 -10.37 -13.57
C THR A 92 -12.02 -9.42 -13.93
N ASN A 93 -12.33 -8.24 -14.46
CA ASN A 93 -11.30 -7.25 -14.79
C ASN A 93 -11.29 -6.12 -13.77
N LEU A 94 -10.08 -5.65 -13.43
CA LEU A 94 -9.91 -4.50 -12.56
C LEU A 94 -9.88 -3.22 -13.40
N GLN A 95 -10.82 -2.33 -13.18
CA GLN A 95 -10.82 -1.01 -13.78
C GLN A 95 -9.93 -0.07 -12.96
N VAL A 96 -9.06 0.68 -13.64
CA VAL A 96 -8.18 1.69 -13.05
C VAL A 96 -8.46 3.03 -13.69
N ASP A 97 -8.69 4.07 -12.89
CA ASP A 97 -8.94 5.43 -13.35
C ASP A 97 -7.91 6.40 -12.76
N SER A 98 -7.35 7.26 -13.60
CA SER A 98 -6.44 8.35 -13.21
C SER A 98 -7.07 9.74 -13.37
N GLY A 99 -8.38 9.81 -13.59
CA GLY A 99 -9.14 11.01 -13.88
C GLY A 99 -9.08 11.47 -15.35
N ARG A 100 -8.08 11.02 -16.11
CA ARG A 100 -7.94 11.34 -17.56
C ARG A 100 -7.83 10.11 -18.45
N LYS A 101 -7.27 9.05 -17.92
CA LYS A 101 -7.07 7.77 -18.61
C LYS A 101 -7.69 6.67 -17.76
N GLN A 102 -8.22 5.69 -18.44
CA GLN A 102 -8.74 4.48 -17.83
C GLN A 102 -8.04 3.27 -18.44
N TRP A 103 -7.82 2.26 -17.63
CA TRP A 103 -7.25 0.96 -18.00
C TRP A 103 -8.17 -0.14 -17.51
N LEU A 104 -8.17 -1.26 -18.20
CA LEU A 104 -8.86 -2.45 -17.81
C LEU A 104 -7.84 -3.60 -17.69
N LEU A 105 -7.43 -3.88 -16.45
CA LEU A 105 -6.42 -4.88 -16.18
C LEU A 105 -7.02 -6.27 -16.22
N ASN A 106 -6.36 -7.16 -16.95
CA ASN A 106 -6.82 -8.54 -17.14
C ASN A 106 -6.61 -9.37 -15.87
N ASP A 107 -7.62 -10.16 -15.52
CA ASP A 107 -7.57 -11.14 -14.43
C ASP A 107 -6.61 -12.30 -14.79
N LYS A 108 -5.68 -12.57 -13.89
CA LYS A 108 -4.69 -13.65 -13.96
C LYS A 108 -4.87 -14.68 -12.86
N THR A 109 -5.87 -14.52 -12.00
CA THR A 109 -6.08 -15.34 -10.79
C THR A 109 -6.13 -16.83 -11.10
N LEU A 110 -6.84 -17.22 -12.16
CA LEU A 110 -6.98 -18.64 -12.54
C LEU A 110 -5.68 -19.29 -13.03
N LEU A 111 -4.66 -18.48 -13.37
CA LEU A 111 -3.33 -18.98 -13.73
C LEU A 111 -2.47 -19.26 -12.49
N ASN A 112 -2.84 -18.71 -11.33
CA ASN A 112 -2.19 -19.00 -10.06
C ASN A 112 -2.87 -20.22 -9.42
N ALA A 113 -2.17 -21.37 -9.39
CA ALA A 113 -2.73 -22.63 -8.91
C ALA A 113 -3.15 -22.58 -7.44
N GLU A 114 -2.48 -21.78 -6.62
CA GLU A 114 -2.79 -21.59 -5.19
C GLU A 114 -4.14 -20.88 -5.04
N LEU A 115 -4.33 -19.75 -5.72
CA LEU A 115 -5.58 -18.99 -5.69
C LEU A 115 -6.72 -19.70 -6.41
N ALA A 116 -6.45 -20.36 -7.53
CA ALA A 116 -7.45 -21.09 -8.29
C ALA A 116 -8.07 -22.24 -7.50
N ASN A 117 -7.30 -22.87 -6.60
CA ASN A 117 -7.75 -24.01 -5.79
C ASN A 117 -8.35 -23.59 -4.44
N ASP A 118 -8.08 -22.38 -3.96
CA ASP A 118 -8.62 -21.88 -2.68
C ASP A 118 -9.89 -21.03 -2.90
N GLY A 119 -11.02 -21.69 -2.98
CA GLY A 119 -12.34 -21.03 -3.12
C GLY A 119 -12.80 -20.21 -1.90
N ARG A 120 -11.95 -20.01 -0.88
CA ARG A 120 -12.25 -19.27 0.34
C ARG A 120 -11.56 -17.91 0.41
N GLN A 121 -10.57 -17.67 -0.46
CA GLN A 121 -9.84 -16.40 -0.45
C GLN A 121 -10.57 -15.35 -1.28
N ALA A 122 -10.87 -14.20 -0.66
CA ALA A 122 -11.28 -13.00 -1.37
C ALA A 122 -10.01 -12.34 -1.97
N ALA A 123 -9.41 -12.98 -2.97
CA ALA A 123 -8.20 -12.51 -3.62
C ALA A 123 -8.29 -12.63 -5.13
N ALA A 124 -7.73 -11.65 -5.84
CA ALA A 124 -7.60 -11.65 -7.30
C ALA A 124 -6.25 -11.09 -7.73
N GLU A 125 -5.73 -11.58 -8.85
CA GLU A 125 -4.47 -11.13 -9.45
C GLU A 125 -4.71 -10.52 -10.82
N PHE A 126 -4.07 -9.37 -11.07
CA PHE A 126 -4.23 -8.59 -12.29
C PHE A 126 -2.88 -8.26 -12.91
N ASP A 127 -2.81 -8.24 -14.25
CA ASP A 127 -1.62 -7.81 -15.00
C ASP A 127 -1.46 -6.30 -14.89
N LEU A 128 -0.41 -5.84 -14.21
CA LEU A 128 -0.15 -4.42 -13.93
C LEU A 128 0.72 -3.75 -15.01
N ASN A 129 1.35 -4.54 -15.92
CA ASN A 129 2.33 -4.02 -16.87
C ASN A 129 1.76 -2.94 -17.79
N GLU A 130 0.55 -3.14 -18.33
CA GLU A 130 -0.07 -2.16 -19.21
C GLU A 130 -0.24 -0.80 -18.53
N LEU A 131 -0.66 -0.79 -17.26
CA LEU A 131 -0.81 0.41 -16.47
C LEU A 131 0.54 1.10 -16.27
N ILE A 132 1.55 0.36 -15.80
CA ILE A 132 2.86 0.92 -15.45
C ILE A 132 3.57 1.48 -16.68
N ASN A 133 3.51 0.80 -17.82
CA ASN A 133 4.08 1.26 -19.08
C ASN A 133 3.42 2.53 -19.64
N ASN A 134 2.19 2.83 -19.23
CA ASN A 134 1.40 3.96 -19.73
C ASN A 134 1.26 5.13 -18.73
N ILE A 135 1.80 4.98 -17.53
CA ILE A 135 1.80 6.03 -16.49
C ILE A 135 3.13 6.79 -16.51
N ASP A 136 3.09 8.07 -16.89
CA ASP A 136 4.27 8.94 -16.93
C ASP A 136 4.66 9.50 -15.55
N LYS A 137 3.71 9.57 -14.60
CA LYS A 137 3.87 10.24 -13.30
C LYS A 137 3.17 9.48 -12.19
N ASN A 138 3.70 9.62 -10.97
CA ASN A 138 3.06 9.10 -9.77
C ASN A 138 1.80 9.93 -9.46
N ARG A 139 0.65 9.49 -9.96
CA ARG A 139 -0.67 10.13 -9.77
C ARG A 139 -1.52 9.28 -8.85
N PRO A 140 -2.49 9.88 -8.14
CA PRO A 140 -3.50 9.10 -7.47
C PRO A 140 -4.30 8.31 -8.52
N LEU A 141 -4.62 7.07 -8.18
CA LEU A 141 -5.48 6.21 -8.99
C LEU A 141 -6.73 5.85 -8.18
N ARG A 142 -7.76 5.39 -8.88
CA ARG A 142 -8.96 4.79 -8.31
C ARG A 142 -9.14 3.43 -8.96
N LEU A 143 -9.24 2.41 -8.12
CA LEU A 143 -9.53 1.06 -8.57
C LEU A 143 -11.02 0.78 -8.39
N SER A 144 -11.62 0.05 -9.33
CA SER A 144 -13.00 -0.44 -9.22
C SER A 144 -13.04 -1.90 -9.65
N LEU A 145 -13.66 -2.73 -8.84
CA LEU A 145 -13.81 -4.15 -9.11
C LEU A 145 -15.31 -4.51 -9.00
N SER A 146 -15.87 -4.89 -10.14
CA SER A 146 -17.33 -5.11 -10.26
C SER A 146 -17.85 -6.12 -9.23
N GLY A 147 -18.88 -5.76 -8.50
CA GLY A 147 -19.47 -6.58 -7.45
C GLY A 147 -18.66 -6.67 -6.14
N VAL A 148 -17.52 -5.97 -6.06
CA VAL A 148 -16.60 -6.04 -4.92
C VAL A 148 -16.45 -4.67 -4.26
N PHE A 149 -15.89 -3.70 -4.97
CA PHE A 149 -15.82 -2.30 -4.52
C PHE A 149 -16.00 -1.33 -5.69
N SER A 150 -16.65 -0.23 -5.45
CA SER A 150 -16.92 0.80 -6.46
C SER A 150 -15.73 1.74 -6.66
N GLU A 151 -15.02 2.06 -5.60
CA GLU A 151 -13.85 2.94 -5.62
C GLU A 151 -12.89 2.63 -4.46
N LEU A 152 -11.65 2.24 -4.80
CA LEU A 152 -10.55 2.09 -3.86
C LEU A 152 -9.45 3.10 -4.23
N PRO A 153 -9.28 4.17 -3.45
CA PRO A 153 -8.30 5.20 -3.75
C PRO A 153 -6.87 4.71 -3.50
N VAL A 154 -6.01 4.86 -4.51
CA VAL A 154 -4.58 4.51 -4.43
C VAL A 154 -3.74 5.78 -4.40
N PRO A 155 -3.00 6.05 -3.32
CA PRO A 155 -2.16 7.23 -3.20
C PRO A 155 -0.96 7.23 -4.17
N PRO A 156 -0.43 8.43 -4.53
CA PRO A 156 0.70 8.55 -5.46
C PRO A 156 1.98 7.83 -5.01
N PHE A 157 2.19 7.64 -3.71
CA PHE A 157 3.38 6.95 -3.19
C PHE A 157 3.33 5.45 -3.50
N VAL A 158 2.15 4.82 -3.44
CA VAL A 158 1.95 3.42 -3.82
C VAL A 158 2.23 3.23 -5.32
N VAL A 159 1.73 4.14 -6.17
CA VAL A 159 2.02 4.11 -7.61
C VAL A 159 3.52 4.26 -7.88
N LYS A 160 4.23 5.07 -7.08
CA LYS A 160 5.69 5.20 -7.16
C LYS A 160 6.40 3.88 -6.89
N GLU A 161 5.96 3.14 -5.88
CA GLU A 161 6.53 1.84 -5.54
C GLU A 161 6.29 0.81 -6.63
N TRP A 162 5.05 0.73 -7.14
CA TRP A 162 4.75 -0.17 -8.25
C TRP A 162 5.66 0.07 -9.46
N ARG A 163 5.94 1.34 -9.76
CA ARG A 163 6.86 1.70 -10.85
C ARG A 163 8.32 1.32 -10.54
N SER A 164 8.75 1.44 -9.28
CA SER A 164 10.11 1.06 -8.90
C SER A 164 10.34 -0.46 -8.85
N LEU A 165 9.27 -1.26 -8.79
CA LEU A 165 9.37 -2.71 -8.97
C LEU A 165 9.65 -3.11 -10.41
N ASP A 166 9.32 -2.24 -11.39
CA ASP A 166 9.51 -2.51 -12.82
C ASP A 166 10.92 -2.13 -13.32
N GLU A 167 11.62 -1.26 -12.60
CA GLU A 167 13.01 -0.85 -12.88
C GLU A 167 14.00 -1.97 -12.54
#